data_73c35192a0e7a127c40bda91c2536e02
#
_entry.id   73c35192a0e7a127c40bda91c2536e02
#
_cell.length_a   1.000
_cell.length_b   1.000
_cell.length_c   1.000
_cell.angle_alpha   90.00
_cell.angle_beta   90.00
_cell.angle_gamma   90.00
#
_symmetry.space_group_name_H-M   'P 1'
#
loop_
_entity.id
_entity.type
_entity.pdbx_description
1 polymer ?
#
loop_
_entity_poly.entity_id
_entity_poly.type
_entity_poly.pdbx_seq_one_letter_code
_entity_poly.pdbx_strand_id
1 'polypeptide(L)'
;MSIGDGAKVGNDCILYAHATVYHDCRIGNGCILHSGCVIGADGFGFAPTADGYNKIPQTGIVVIEDNVEVGANTCIDRATMGSTIIHSGVKLDNLVQIAHNDEVGSHTAMAAQVGIAGSTKIGQP
;
A
#
# COMPACT_ATOMS: atom_id res chain seq x y z
N MET A 1 -12.44 5.58 9.43
CA MET A 1 -11.75 6.00 8.19
C MET A 1 -10.92 7.24 8.46
N SER A 2 -9.71 7.26 8.02
CA SER A 2 -8.79 8.38 8.21
C SER A 2 -8.03 8.63 6.91
N ILE A 3 -8.09 9.87 6.43
CA ILE A 3 -7.42 10.29 5.20
C ILE A 3 -6.42 11.38 5.56
N GLY A 4 -5.14 11.14 5.29
CA GLY A 4 -4.07 12.07 5.60
C GLY A 4 -4.01 13.26 4.66
N ASP A 5 -3.21 14.26 5.04
CA ASP A 5 -3.05 15.49 4.26
C ASP A 5 -2.50 15.17 2.87
N GLY A 6 -3.06 15.80 1.86
CA GLY A 6 -2.60 15.64 0.48
C GLY A 6 -2.96 14.30 -0.17
N ALA A 7 -3.56 13.38 0.56
CA ALA A 7 -4.01 12.13 -0.02
C ALA A 7 -5.20 12.38 -0.96
N LYS A 8 -5.23 11.62 -2.06
CA LYS A 8 -6.31 11.75 -3.05
C LYS A 8 -7.01 10.42 -3.23
N VAL A 9 -8.33 10.45 -3.15
CA VAL A 9 -9.18 9.28 -3.35
C VAL A 9 -10.10 9.58 -4.53
N GLY A 10 -10.14 8.69 -5.49
CA GLY A 10 -10.94 8.86 -6.69
C GLY A 10 -12.43 8.68 -6.46
N ASN A 11 -13.16 8.59 -7.57
CA ASN A 11 -14.62 8.48 -7.53
C ASN A 11 -15.09 7.05 -7.29
N ASP A 12 -16.28 6.93 -6.72
CA ASP A 12 -16.98 5.65 -6.54
C ASP A 12 -16.21 4.64 -5.69
N CYS A 13 -15.40 5.12 -4.76
CA CYS A 13 -14.67 4.27 -3.82
C CYS A 13 -15.52 4.01 -2.58
N ILE A 14 -15.32 2.84 -1.98
CA ILE A 14 -15.93 2.47 -0.69
C ILE A 14 -14.80 2.29 0.31
N LEU A 15 -14.82 3.10 1.38
CA LEU A 15 -13.85 3.00 2.46
C LEU A 15 -14.61 2.61 3.74
N TYR A 16 -14.36 1.40 4.20
CA TYR A 16 -15.00 0.91 5.41
C TYR A 16 -14.35 1.52 6.67
N ALA A 17 -14.98 1.29 7.82
CA ALA A 17 -14.51 1.83 9.09
C ALA A 17 -13.05 1.42 9.36
N HIS A 18 -12.29 2.35 9.92
CA HIS A 18 -10.87 2.15 10.29
C HIS A 18 -9.91 1.93 9.11
N ALA A 19 -10.36 2.07 7.88
CA ALA A 19 -9.43 2.16 6.76
C ALA A 19 -8.64 3.47 6.87
N THR A 20 -7.32 3.40 6.66
CA THR A 20 -6.43 4.55 6.80
C THR A 20 -5.61 4.75 5.53
N VAL A 21 -5.60 5.97 5.03
CA VAL A 21 -4.75 6.39 3.91
C VAL A 21 -3.85 7.52 4.41
N TYR A 22 -2.56 7.27 4.40
CA TYR A 22 -1.57 8.24 4.86
C TYR A 22 -1.39 9.38 3.86
N HIS A 23 -0.70 10.43 4.30
CA HIS A 23 -0.49 11.64 3.51
C HIS A 23 0.09 11.36 2.12
N ASP A 24 -0.35 12.15 1.16
CA ASP A 24 0.13 12.17 -0.23
C ASP A 24 -0.07 10.90 -1.04
N CYS A 25 -0.64 9.85 -0.48
CA CYS A 25 -0.94 8.64 -1.22
C CYS A 25 -2.13 8.85 -2.16
N ARG A 26 -2.22 8.05 -3.22
CA ARG A 26 -3.24 8.20 -4.26
C ARG A 26 -3.99 6.92 -4.47
N ILE A 27 -5.31 7.03 -4.45
CA ILE A 27 -6.24 5.93 -4.69
C ILE A 27 -7.04 6.26 -5.95
N GLY A 28 -7.08 5.35 -6.90
CA GLY A 28 -7.83 5.51 -8.14
C GLY A 28 -9.34 5.41 -7.96
N ASN A 29 -10.05 5.19 -9.04
CA ASN A 29 -11.51 5.11 -9.03
C ASN A 29 -12.00 3.69 -8.78
N GLY A 30 -13.17 3.56 -8.16
CA GLY A 30 -13.83 2.26 -8.00
C GLY A 30 -13.12 1.31 -7.05
N CYS A 31 -12.30 1.82 -6.15
CA CYS A 31 -11.57 0.98 -5.19
C CYS A 31 -12.41 0.69 -3.96
N ILE A 32 -12.13 -0.44 -3.32
CA ILE A 32 -12.76 -0.83 -2.05
C ILE A 32 -11.64 -1.06 -1.04
N LEU A 33 -11.67 -0.30 0.05
CA LEU A 33 -10.71 -0.44 1.15
C LEU A 33 -11.46 -0.98 2.37
N HIS A 34 -11.16 -2.21 2.76
CA HIS A 34 -11.83 -2.86 3.89
C HIS A 34 -11.27 -2.40 5.23
N SER A 35 -11.99 -2.75 6.29
CA SER A 35 -11.73 -2.26 7.64
C SER A 35 -10.31 -2.58 8.11
N GLY A 36 -9.67 -1.61 8.70
CA GLY A 36 -8.34 -1.76 9.28
C GLY A 36 -7.20 -1.85 8.28
N CYS A 37 -7.45 -1.73 6.97
CA CYS A 37 -6.35 -1.66 6.02
C CYS A 37 -5.59 -0.34 6.19
N VAL A 38 -4.29 -0.37 5.94
CA VAL A 38 -3.42 0.81 6.10
C VAL A 38 -2.63 1.01 4.81
N ILE A 39 -2.90 2.12 4.15
CA ILE A 39 -2.24 2.48 2.90
C ILE A 39 -1.25 3.59 3.20
N GLY A 40 0.03 3.32 3.00
CA GLY A 40 1.06 4.36 3.03
C GLY A 40 1.76 4.58 4.36
N ALA A 41 1.70 3.64 5.29
CA ALA A 41 2.55 3.69 6.48
C ALA A 41 4.02 3.52 6.05
N ASP A 42 4.94 3.90 6.92
CA ASP A 42 6.36 3.84 6.61
C ASP A 42 6.81 2.42 6.24
N GLY A 43 7.61 2.32 5.21
CA GLY A 43 8.29 1.09 4.89
C GLY A 43 9.29 0.71 5.98
N PHE A 44 9.66 -0.57 6.02
CA PHE A 44 10.61 -1.09 6.99
C PHE A 44 12.01 -0.86 6.45
N GLY A 45 12.63 0.24 6.89
CA GLY A 45 13.95 0.63 6.43
C GLY A 45 14.79 1.22 7.55
N PHE A 46 15.89 0.54 7.90
CA PHE A 46 16.79 0.95 8.98
C PHE A 46 18.23 0.69 8.57
N ALA A 47 19.10 1.66 8.87
CA ALA A 47 20.53 1.50 8.66
C ALA A 47 21.18 1.00 9.95
N PRO A 48 21.94 -0.10 9.93
CA PRO A 48 22.66 -0.58 11.12
C PRO A 48 23.76 0.42 11.50
N THR A 49 23.91 0.65 12.81
CA THR A 49 24.95 1.51 13.36
C THR A 49 25.58 0.82 14.56
N ALA A 50 26.66 1.40 15.10
CA ALA A 50 27.30 0.86 16.29
C ALA A 50 26.35 0.82 17.50
N ASP A 51 25.39 1.74 17.55
CA ASP A 51 24.45 1.85 18.66
C ASP A 51 23.07 1.27 18.37
N GLY A 52 22.91 0.51 17.28
CA GLY A 52 21.66 -0.11 16.89
C GLY A 52 21.25 0.25 15.48
N TYR A 53 20.00 0.72 15.31
CA TYR A 53 19.46 1.01 13.99
C TYR A 53 19.01 2.46 13.90
N ASN A 54 19.40 3.12 12.81
CA ASN A 54 18.86 4.44 12.48
C ASN A 54 17.79 4.29 11.42
N LYS A 55 16.63 4.88 11.68
CA LYS A 55 15.53 4.82 10.72
C LYS A 55 15.87 5.60 9.46
N ILE A 56 15.62 4.99 8.32
CA ILE A 56 15.73 5.65 7.02
C ILE A 56 14.38 6.33 6.73
N PRO A 57 14.36 7.66 6.50
CA PRO A 57 13.10 8.35 6.20
C PRO A 57 12.41 7.76 4.97
N GLN A 58 11.12 7.55 5.05
CA GLN A 58 10.30 7.00 3.98
C GLN A 58 9.52 8.14 3.33
N THR A 59 10.06 8.69 2.26
CA THR A 59 9.52 9.91 1.63
C THR A 59 8.70 9.67 0.38
N GLY A 60 8.64 8.43 -0.10
CA GLY A 60 7.82 8.09 -1.25
C GLY A 60 6.35 7.95 -0.89
N ILE A 61 5.57 7.46 -1.83
CA ILE A 61 4.11 7.34 -1.68
C ILE A 61 3.63 5.95 -2.10
N VAL A 62 2.35 5.69 -1.91
CA VAL A 62 1.64 4.57 -2.53
C VAL A 62 0.72 5.12 -3.61
N VAL A 63 0.71 4.45 -4.75
CA VAL A 63 -0.25 4.71 -5.84
C VAL A 63 -1.05 3.45 -6.07
N ILE A 64 -2.36 3.53 -5.87
CA ILE A 64 -3.29 2.45 -6.16
C ILE A 64 -4.13 2.90 -7.35
N GLU A 65 -4.12 2.10 -8.40
CA GLU A 65 -4.88 2.40 -9.61
C GLU A 65 -6.35 2.01 -9.46
N ASP A 66 -7.07 1.87 -10.57
CA ASP A 66 -8.52 1.71 -10.52
C ASP A 66 -8.97 0.29 -10.19
N ASN A 67 -10.16 0.19 -9.61
CA ASN A 67 -10.84 -1.09 -9.37
C ASN A 67 -10.02 -2.09 -8.54
N VAL A 68 -9.27 -1.58 -7.59
CA VAL A 68 -8.50 -2.39 -6.65
C VAL A 68 -9.32 -2.64 -5.40
N GLU A 69 -9.27 -3.85 -4.90
CA GLU A 69 -9.90 -4.18 -3.61
C GLU A 69 -8.82 -4.60 -2.63
N VAL A 70 -8.78 -3.94 -1.47
CA VAL A 70 -7.80 -4.18 -0.41
C VAL A 70 -8.51 -4.75 0.80
N GLY A 71 -8.13 -5.94 1.21
CA GLY A 71 -8.77 -6.68 2.30
C GLY A 71 -8.52 -6.07 3.67
N ALA A 72 -9.24 -6.60 4.66
CA ALA A 72 -9.16 -6.12 6.04
C ALA A 72 -7.76 -6.33 6.61
N ASN A 73 -7.26 -5.33 7.33
CA ASN A 73 -5.95 -5.36 7.99
C ASN A 73 -4.77 -5.63 7.04
N THR A 74 -4.95 -5.41 5.76
CA THR A 74 -3.88 -5.44 4.76
C THR A 74 -3.10 -4.14 4.83
N CYS A 75 -1.78 -4.23 4.75
CA CYS A 75 -0.90 -3.07 4.80
C CYS A 75 -0.13 -2.94 3.50
N ILE A 76 -0.14 -1.73 2.94
CA ILE A 76 0.65 -1.38 1.77
C ILE A 76 1.53 -0.21 2.16
N ASP A 77 2.84 -0.46 2.27
CA ASP A 77 3.78 0.53 2.78
C ASP A 77 4.19 1.51 1.70
N ARG A 78 4.46 2.76 2.12
CA ARG A 78 5.00 3.76 1.20
C ARG A 78 6.41 3.43 0.78
N ALA A 79 6.80 3.95 -0.36
CA ALA A 79 8.15 3.78 -0.86
C ALA A 79 9.15 4.61 -0.05
N THR A 80 10.39 4.16 -0.02
CA THR A 80 11.50 4.98 0.50
C THR A 80 11.64 6.24 -0.34
N MET A 81 11.69 6.07 -1.66
CA MET A 81 11.61 7.13 -2.65
C MET A 81 10.77 6.59 -3.81
N GLY A 82 10.10 7.47 -4.53
CA GLY A 82 9.23 7.05 -5.63
C GLY A 82 7.91 6.50 -5.13
N SER A 83 7.50 5.36 -5.64
CA SER A 83 6.17 4.83 -5.36
C SER A 83 6.16 3.32 -5.17
N THR A 84 5.33 2.87 -4.24
CA THR A 84 4.80 1.51 -4.21
C THR A 84 3.55 1.54 -5.07
N ILE A 85 3.42 0.64 -6.04
CA ILE A 85 2.36 0.73 -7.05
C ILE A 85 1.52 -0.53 -7.08
N ILE A 86 0.20 -0.35 -6.96
CA ILE A 86 -0.78 -1.41 -7.13
C ILE A 86 -1.57 -1.10 -8.40
N HIS A 87 -1.38 -1.89 -9.42
CA HIS A 87 -2.02 -1.65 -10.72
C HIS A 87 -3.50 -2.03 -10.71
N SER A 88 -4.19 -1.63 -11.76
CA SER A 88 -5.65 -1.76 -11.84
C SER A 88 -6.13 -3.21 -11.72
N GLY A 89 -7.24 -3.39 -11.06
CA GLY A 89 -7.92 -4.69 -10.97
C GLY A 89 -7.31 -5.66 -9.97
N VAL A 90 -6.29 -5.26 -9.21
CA VAL A 90 -5.66 -6.13 -8.20
C VAL A 90 -6.64 -6.39 -7.06
N LYS A 91 -6.64 -7.64 -6.56
CA LYS A 91 -7.45 -8.05 -5.42
C LYS A 91 -6.55 -8.63 -4.34
N LEU A 92 -6.51 -7.96 -3.20
CA LEU A 92 -5.74 -8.40 -2.04
C LEU A 92 -6.69 -8.86 -0.95
N ASP A 93 -6.49 -10.08 -0.49
CA ASP A 93 -7.25 -10.64 0.63
C ASP A 93 -6.83 -9.96 1.94
N ASN A 94 -7.38 -10.42 3.04
CA ASN A 94 -7.07 -9.89 4.37
C ASN A 94 -5.63 -10.26 4.77
N LEU A 95 -5.02 -9.44 5.61
CA LEU A 95 -3.72 -9.73 6.21
C LEU A 95 -2.59 -9.93 5.19
N VAL A 96 -2.62 -9.18 4.12
CA VAL A 96 -1.54 -9.15 3.12
C VAL A 96 -0.57 -8.02 3.46
N GLN A 97 0.73 -8.26 3.28
CA GLN A 97 1.76 -7.24 3.48
C GLN A 97 2.46 -6.94 2.16
N ILE A 98 2.32 -5.70 1.69
CA ILE A 98 3.05 -5.20 0.53
C ILE A 98 4.08 -4.19 1.04
N ALA A 99 5.35 -4.48 0.81
CA ALA A 99 6.45 -3.68 1.33
C ALA A 99 6.79 -2.49 0.40
N HIS A 100 7.71 -1.66 0.87
CA HIS A 100 8.13 -0.46 0.16
C HIS A 100 8.61 -0.75 -1.26
N ASN A 101 8.25 0.11 -2.17
CA ASN A 101 8.70 0.03 -3.58
C ASN A 101 8.27 -1.24 -4.33
N ASP A 102 7.35 -2.03 -3.79
CA ASP A 102 6.79 -3.14 -4.53
C ASP A 102 5.90 -2.63 -5.66
N GLU A 103 5.84 -3.41 -6.71
CA GLU A 103 4.92 -3.15 -7.82
C GLU A 103 4.13 -4.42 -8.10
N VAL A 104 2.80 -4.32 -7.99
CA VAL A 104 1.89 -5.45 -8.21
C VAL A 104 1.15 -5.23 -9.53
N GLY A 105 1.37 -6.12 -10.48
CA GLY A 105 0.81 -6.01 -11.83
C GLY A 105 -0.71 -6.17 -11.86
N SER A 106 -1.32 -5.65 -12.93
CA SER A 106 -2.77 -5.62 -13.09
C SER A 106 -3.40 -6.98 -12.93
N HIS A 107 -4.57 -7.00 -12.31
CA HIS A 107 -5.40 -8.19 -12.12
C HIS A 107 -4.77 -9.32 -11.30
N THR A 108 -3.70 -9.04 -10.58
CA THR A 108 -3.12 -10.00 -9.64
C THR A 108 -4.07 -10.19 -8.45
N ALA A 109 -4.20 -11.43 -7.99
CA ALA A 109 -4.96 -11.75 -6.77
C ALA A 109 -4.02 -12.41 -5.76
N MET A 110 -4.07 -11.98 -4.52
CA MET A 110 -3.26 -12.54 -3.43
C MET A 110 -4.15 -13.02 -2.31
N ALA A 111 -3.91 -14.26 -1.85
CA ALA A 111 -4.61 -14.85 -0.72
C ALA A 111 -4.10 -14.28 0.60
N ALA A 112 -4.82 -14.56 1.66
CA ALA A 112 -4.49 -14.06 3.00
C ALA A 112 -3.09 -14.51 3.44
N GLN A 113 -2.44 -13.64 4.21
CA GLN A 113 -1.12 -13.85 4.79
C GLN A 113 0.03 -13.92 3.77
N VAL A 114 -0.19 -13.49 2.54
CA VAL A 114 0.90 -13.31 1.59
C VAL A 114 1.70 -12.08 1.99
N GLY A 115 3.02 -12.22 2.03
CA GLY A 115 3.93 -11.12 2.28
C GLY A 115 4.91 -10.97 1.13
N ILE A 116 5.09 -9.74 0.66
CA ILE A 116 6.01 -9.44 -0.44
C ILE A 116 7.12 -8.55 0.11
N ALA A 117 8.37 -8.98 -0.06
CA ALA A 117 9.54 -8.21 0.36
C ALA A 117 9.69 -6.94 -0.48
N GLY A 118 10.41 -5.96 0.06
CA GLY A 118 10.57 -4.66 -0.60
C GLY A 118 11.18 -4.74 -1.99
N SER A 119 10.83 -3.79 -2.82
CA SER A 119 11.35 -3.61 -4.19
C SER A 119 11.13 -4.81 -5.11
N THR A 120 10.08 -5.56 -4.88
CA THR A 120 9.70 -6.74 -5.67
C THR A 120 8.65 -6.36 -6.70
N LYS A 121 8.77 -6.93 -7.89
CA LYS A 121 7.75 -6.78 -8.93
C LYS A 121 7.00 -8.09 -9.12
N ILE A 122 5.68 -8.03 -8.97
CA ILE A 122 4.79 -9.19 -9.11
C ILE A 122 3.92 -8.98 -10.35
N GLY A 123 3.78 -10.01 -11.13
CA GLY A 123 2.73 -9.99 -12.03
C GLY A 123 3.08 -10.06 -13.39
N GLN A 124 2.30 -9.44 -14.12
CA GLN A 124 2.07 -9.41 -15.42
C GLN A 124 3.24 -9.39 -16.23
N PRO A 125 3.48 -10.27 -16.98
CA PRO A 125 4.50 -10.19 -18.00
C PRO A 125 4.26 -9.02 -18.92
#